data_dbbb6640d447e7a774c33b60a5887148
#
_entry.id   dbbb6640d447e7a774c33b60a5887148
#
_cell.length_a   1.000
_cell.length_b   1.000
_cell.length_c   1.000
_cell.angle_alpha   90.00
_cell.angle_beta   90.00
_cell.angle_gamma   90.00
#
_symmetry.space_group_name_H-M   'P 1'
#
loop_
_entity.id
_entity.type
_entity.pdbx_description
1 polymer ?
#
loop_
_entity_poly.entity_id
_entity_poly.type
_entity_poly.pdbx_seq_one_letter_code
_entity_poly.pdbx_strand_id
1 'polypeptide(L)'
;MASPRWTSSSCRRFHSDFIYGLLILRHDRRRILWAGATAHPTAEWIARQLTEVCGWGQAPQYLIRDRDRIYGATVTRRLWALRIRDRPISPRSPWQKAYVERLVGSVRRECVDHVVVLGERHLRHVLLSYMKYYNETRTHLSLNKDAPMPRAVQAAGRILCLPILGGLHHQYGRI
;
A
#
# COMPACT_ATOMS: atom_id res chain seq x y z
N MET A 1 -14.70 8.27 -17.96
CA MET A 1 -13.65 7.46 -17.29
C MET A 1 -13.19 8.20 -16.05
N ALA A 2 -13.40 7.65 -14.87
CA ALA A 2 -12.94 8.27 -13.63
C ALA A 2 -11.41 8.15 -13.56
N SER A 3 -10.72 9.28 -13.43
CA SER A 3 -9.27 9.30 -13.26
C SER A 3 -8.84 8.56 -11.99
N PRO A 4 -7.75 7.83 -12.02
CA PRO A 4 -7.27 7.11 -10.85
C PRO A 4 -6.94 8.07 -9.70
N ARG A 5 -7.44 7.77 -8.52
CA ARG A 5 -7.19 8.53 -7.29
C ARG A 5 -6.24 7.72 -6.41
N TRP A 6 -5.17 8.35 -5.95
CA TRP A 6 -4.16 7.70 -5.14
C TRP A 6 -4.13 8.30 -3.74
N THR A 7 -3.90 7.45 -2.75
CA THR A 7 -3.67 7.89 -1.39
C THR A 7 -2.31 7.38 -0.94
N SER A 8 -1.45 8.26 -0.46
CA SER A 8 -0.25 7.87 0.24
C SER A 8 -0.44 8.02 1.73
N SER A 9 0.15 7.14 2.49
CA SER A 9 0.24 7.27 3.94
C SER A 9 1.68 6.98 4.35
N SER A 10 2.26 7.89 5.13
CA SER A 10 3.42 7.55 5.90
C SER A 10 2.98 6.60 7.00
N CYS A 11 3.52 5.40 7.01
CA CYS A 11 3.22 4.44 8.04
C CYS A 11 3.76 4.88 9.39
N ARG A 12 3.00 4.60 10.45
CA ARG A 12 3.50 4.64 11.81
C ARG A 12 4.64 3.65 11.97
N ARG A 13 5.57 3.94 12.93
CA ARG A 13 6.64 3.05 13.37
C ARG A 13 6.19 1.60 13.46
N PHE A 14 6.93 0.73 12.79
CA PHE A 14 6.88 -0.70 13.03
C PHE A 14 8.10 -1.07 13.89
N HIS A 15 7.86 -1.48 15.12
CA HIS A 15 8.83 -2.00 16.08
C HIS A 15 9.97 -1.08 16.57
N SER A 16 10.76 -1.59 17.54
CA SER A 16 11.76 -0.92 18.33
C SER A 16 12.91 -0.28 17.56
N ASP A 17 13.13 -0.64 16.30
CA ASP A 17 14.26 -0.18 15.48
C ASP A 17 13.89 0.88 14.46
N PHE A 18 12.77 1.59 14.66
CA PHE A 18 12.40 2.78 13.90
C PHE A 18 12.37 2.64 12.36
N ILE A 19 11.99 1.47 11.83
CA ILE A 19 11.80 1.32 10.39
C ILE A 19 10.41 1.83 10.00
N TYR A 20 10.39 2.68 8.99
CA TYR A 20 9.17 3.29 8.46
C TYR A 20 8.72 2.57 7.20
N GLY A 21 7.43 2.29 7.11
CA GLY A 21 6.80 1.81 5.90
C GLY A 21 6.08 2.93 5.15
N LEU A 22 6.18 2.98 3.83
CA LEU A 22 5.38 3.81 2.95
C LEU A 22 4.46 2.92 2.13
N LEU A 23 3.16 3.19 2.19
CA LEU A 23 2.15 2.52 1.37
C LEU A 23 1.45 3.53 0.48
N ILE A 24 1.30 3.20 -0.80
CA ILE A 24 0.53 4.00 -1.77
C ILE A 24 -0.65 3.16 -2.23
N LEU A 25 -1.86 3.67 -1.99
CA LEU A 25 -3.12 3.00 -2.27
C LEU A 25 -3.89 3.72 -3.37
N ARG A 26 -4.40 2.97 -4.33
CA ARG A 26 -5.35 3.45 -5.33
C ARG A 26 -6.78 3.28 -4.81
N HIS A 27 -7.59 4.32 -4.92
CA HIS A 27 -8.91 4.36 -4.27
C HIS A 27 -9.98 3.50 -4.95
N ASP A 28 -9.93 3.32 -6.27
CA ASP A 28 -11.02 2.68 -7.02
C ASP A 28 -11.36 1.28 -6.53
N ARG A 29 -10.41 0.36 -6.57
CA ARG A 29 -10.55 -1.00 -6.03
C ARG A 29 -9.68 -1.23 -4.79
N ARG A 30 -9.19 -0.16 -4.14
CA ARG A 30 -8.31 -0.23 -2.95
C ARG A 30 -7.02 -1.01 -3.19
N ARG A 31 -6.50 -0.97 -4.41
CA ARG A 31 -5.27 -1.67 -4.77
C ARG A 31 -4.06 -1.01 -4.15
N ILE A 32 -3.19 -1.77 -3.50
CA ILE A 32 -1.87 -1.30 -3.09
C ILE A 32 -1.01 -1.20 -4.35
N LEU A 33 -0.50 0.00 -4.63
CA LEU A 33 0.35 0.25 -5.79
C LEU A 33 1.82 0.16 -5.45
N TRP A 34 2.16 0.50 -4.21
CA TRP A 34 3.54 0.54 -3.74
C TRP A 34 3.65 0.26 -2.25
N ALA A 35 4.74 -0.43 -1.91
CA ALA A 35 5.17 -0.65 -0.54
C ALA A 35 6.69 -0.48 -0.45
N GLY A 36 7.13 0.44 0.40
CA GLY A 36 8.54 0.71 0.65
C GLY A 36 8.84 0.74 2.14
N ALA A 37 10.09 0.48 2.51
CA ALA A 37 10.57 0.55 3.88
C ALA A 37 11.90 1.27 3.96
N THR A 38 12.11 2.05 5.03
CA THR A 38 13.39 2.72 5.32
C THR A 38 13.53 3.04 6.79
N ALA A 39 14.76 3.02 7.33
CA ALA A 39 15.08 3.57 8.64
C ALA A 39 15.18 5.10 8.61
N HIS A 40 15.43 5.70 7.43
CA HIS A 40 15.66 7.13 7.25
C HIS A 40 14.59 7.73 6.31
N PRO A 41 13.37 7.99 6.80
CA PRO A 41 12.31 8.56 5.98
C PRO A 41 12.59 10.04 5.74
N THR A 42 13.14 10.37 4.58
CA THR A 42 13.36 11.76 4.14
C THR A 42 12.42 12.17 3.04
N ALA A 43 12.24 13.48 2.82
CA ALA A 43 11.44 13.99 1.71
C ALA A 43 11.98 13.53 0.35
N GLU A 44 13.30 13.42 0.21
CA GLU A 44 13.98 12.94 -0.99
C GLU A 44 13.68 11.45 -1.24
N TRP A 45 13.70 10.64 -0.18
CA TRP A 45 13.34 9.23 -0.28
C TRP A 45 11.88 9.08 -0.75
N ILE A 46 10.93 9.80 -0.14
CA ILE A 46 9.51 9.77 -0.54
C ILE A 46 9.35 10.24 -1.99
N ALA A 47 10.01 11.34 -2.38
CA ALA A 47 9.94 11.86 -3.75
C ALA A 47 10.44 10.83 -4.78
N ARG A 48 11.47 10.05 -4.45
CA ARG A 48 11.98 8.93 -5.28
C ARG A 48 10.92 7.83 -5.40
N GLN A 49 10.33 7.40 -4.27
CA GLN A 49 9.28 6.38 -4.30
C GLN A 49 8.09 6.81 -5.18
N LEU A 50 7.67 8.07 -5.09
CA LEU A 50 6.61 8.62 -5.96
C LEU A 50 7.01 8.60 -7.44
N THR A 51 8.26 8.89 -7.76
CA THR A 51 8.75 8.82 -9.15
C THR A 51 8.71 7.38 -9.67
N GLU A 52 9.16 6.41 -8.88
CA GLU A 52 9.15 5.00 -9.26
C GLU A 52 7.73 4.49 -9.53
N VAL A 53 6.76 4.88 -8.69
CA VAL A 53 5.35 4.46 -8.89
C VAL A 53 4.72 5.11 -10.13
N CYS A 54 5.01 6.39 -10.37
CA CYS A 54 4.37 7.16 -11.43
C CYS A 54 5.11 7.09 -12.76
N GLY A 55 6.37 6.64 -12.78
CA GLY A 55 7.24 6.68 -13.95
C GLY A 55 6.87 5.71 -15.08
N TRP A 56 6.13 4.65 -14.78
CA TRP A 56 5.81 3.56 -15.71
C TRP A 56 4.33 3.44 -16.05
N GLY A 57 3.51 4.38 -15.62
CA GLY A 57 2.07 4.28 -15.81
C GLY A 57 1.35 5.62 -15.78
N GLN A 58 0.03 5.55 -15.75
CA GLN A 58 -0.81 6.73 -15.63
C GLN A 58 -0.65 7.36 -14.25
N ALA A 59 -0.03 8.53 -14.19
CA ALA A 59 0.02 9.31 -12.96
C ALA A 59 -1.41 9.67 -12.50
N PRO A 60 -1.70 9.62 -11.20
CA PRO A 60 -3.01 9.98 -10.67
C PRO A 60 -3.25 11.49 -10.83
N GLN A 61 -4.52 11.91 -10.86
CA GLN A 61 -4.82 13.35 -10.86
C GLN A 61 -4.41 14.03 -9.57
N TYR A 62 -4.49 13.33 -8.43
CA TYR A 62 -4.13 13.88 -7.15
C TYR A 62 -3.68 12.79 -6.16
N LEU A 63 -2.84 13.21 -5.24
CA LEU A 63 -2.38 12.42 -4.12
C LEU A 63 -2.97 12.98 -2.82
N ILE A 64 -3.67 12.14 -2.07
CA ILE A 64 -4.12 12.47 -0.72
C ILE A 64 -3.04 11.98 0.26
N ARG A 65 -2.56 12.86 1.11
CA ARG A 65 -1.56 12.55 2.13
C ARG A 65 -1.87 13.26 3.45
N ASP A 66 -1.27 12.80 4.54
CA ASP A 66 -1.32 13.52 5.80
C ASP A 66 -0.45 14.79 5.76
N ARG A 67 -0.50 15.56 6.85
CA ARG A 67 0.25 16.81 7.01
C ARG A 67 1.59 16.61 7.71
N ASP A 68 2.13 15.40 7.67
CA ASP A 68 3.44 15.14 8.27
C ASP A 68 4.52 16.03 7.63
N ARG A 69 5.41 16.57 8.46
CA ARG A 69 6.52 17.44 8.02
C ARG A 69 7.50 16.75 7.07
N ILE A 70 7.51 15.43 7.07
CA ILE A 70 8.32 14.62 6.14
C ILE A 70 7.98 14.89 4.66
N TYR A 71 6.75 15.36 4.37
CA TYR A 71 6.34 15.78 3.03
C TYR A 71 6.76 17.24 2.76
N GLY A 72 8.05 17.53 2.82
CA GLY A 72 8.59 18.88 2.62
C GLY A 72 8.45 19.40 1.18
N ALA A 73 9.08 20.54 0.91
CA ALA A 73 9.05 21.19 -0.41
C ALA A 73 9.54 20.28 -1.56
N THR A 74 10.45 19.35 -1.27
CA THR A 74 10.96 18.37 -2.26
C THR A 74 9.85 17.48 -2.78
N VAL A 75 8.97 16.96 -1.91
CA VAL A 75 7.83 16.14 -2.31
C VAL A 75 6.82 16.95 -3.11
N THR A 76 6.48 18.15 -2.64
CA THR A 76 5.54 19.05 -3.34
C THR A 76 6.03 19.41 -4.74
N ARG A 77 7.32 19.76 -4.89
CA ARG A 77 7.93 20.02 -6.20
C ARG A 77 7.89 18.79 -7.10
N ARG A 78 8.13 17.59 -6.53
CA ARG A 78 8.06 16.33 -7.30
C ARG A 78 6.65 16.06 -7.79
N LEU A 79 5.62 16.21 -6.94
CA LEU A 79 4.24 16.05 -7.32
C LEU A 79 3.85 17.02 -8.45
N TRP A 80 4.27 18.27 -8.35
CA TRP A 80 4.05 19.27 -9.39
C TRP A 80 4.70 18.87 -10.73
N ALA A 81 5.97 18.43 -10.69
CA ALA A 81 6.68 17.94 -11.89
C ALA A 81 6.00 16.72 -12.54
N LEU A 82 5.37 15.86 -11.74
CA LEU A 82 4.58 14.72 -12.19
C LEU A 82 3.13 15.10 -12.59
N ARG A 83 2.78 16.39 -12.53
CA ARG A 83 1.43 16.92 -12.77
C ARG A 83 0.36 16.33 -11.85
N ILE A 84 0.75 15.95 -10.65
CA ILE A 84 -0.12 15.40 -9.60
C ILE A 84 -0.53 16.54 -8.66
N ARG A 85 -1.82 16.71 -8.44
CA ARG A 85 -2.32 17.69 -7.47
C ARG A 85 -2.09 17.17 -6.06
N ASP A 86 -1.32 17.91 -5.27
CA ASP A 86 -1.12 17.64 -3.84
C ASP A 86 -2.40 17.97 -3.05
N ARG A 87 -2.90 17.01 -2.29
CA ARG A 87 -4.12 17.13 -1.47
C ARG A 87 -3.84 16.70 -0.03
N PRO A 88 -3.16 17.53 0.77
CA PRO A 88 -3.05 17.26 2.20
C PRO A 88 -4.45 17.20 2.82
N ILE A 89 -4.68 16.23 3.71
CA ILE A 89 -5.97 16.10 4.42
C ILE A 89 -6.31 17.39 5.16
N SER A 90 -7.60 17.70 5.27
CA SER A 90 -8.07 18.83 6.06
C SER A 90 -7.81 18.60 7.55
N PRO A 91 -7.49 19.64 8.34
CA PRO A 91 -7.38 19.51 9.78
C PRO A 91 -8.65 18.89 10.37
N ARG A 92 -8.49 18.02 11.35
CA ARG A 92 -9.59 17.33 12.05
C ARG A 92 -10.51 16.49 11.13
N SER A 93 -10.01 16.02 10.00
CA SER A 93 -10.78 15.22 9.02
C SER A 93 -10.21 13.80 8.86
N PRO A 94 -10.21 12.96 9.90
CA PRO A 94 -9.61 11.63 9.86
C PRO A 94 -10.24 10.70 8.82
N TRP A 95 -11.53 10.92 8.48
CA TRP A 95 -12.22 10.12 7.45
C TRP A 95 -11.60 10.21 6.07
N GLN A 96 -10.86 11.29 5.75
CA GLN A 96 -10.19 11.45 4.45
C GLN A 96 -9.08 10.44 4.23
N LYS A 97 -8.52 9.87 5.30
CA LYS A 97 -7.49 8.81 5.25
C LYS A 97 -7.97 7.45 5.77
N ALA A 98 -9.26 7.30 6.05
CA ALA A 98 -9.82 6.09 6.65
C ALA A 98 -9.44 4.80 5.90
N TYR A 99 -9.35 4.84 4.56
CA TYR A 99 -8.95 3.68 3.76
C TYR A 99 -7.50 3.27 3.99
N VAL A 100 -6.59 4.25 4.07
CA VAL A 100 -5.17 3.97 4.29
C VAL A 100 -4.93 3.56 5.73
N GLU A 101 -5.58 4.19 6.70
CA GLU A 101 -5.49 3.78 8.11
C GLU A 101 -5.99 2.35 8.30
N ARG A 102 -7.10 1.99 7.65
CA ARG A 102 -7.61 0.61 7.65
C ARG A 102 -6.63 -0.35 6.99
N LEU A 103 -6.00 0.05 5.87
CA LEU A 103 -4.97 -0.75 5.22
C LEU A 103 -3.77 -0.96 6.16
N VAL A 104 -3.25 0.10 6.78
CA VAL A 104 -2.14 -0.01 7.75
C VAL A 104 -2.50 -0.94 8.90
N GLY A 105 -3.73 -0.82 9.43
CA GLY A 105 -4.24 -1.73 10.45
C GLY A 105 -4.30 -3.20 9.98
N SER A 106 -4.68 -3.44 8.72
CA SER A 106 -4.67 -4.79 8.13
C SER A 106 -3.24 -5.31 7.97
N VAL A 107 -2.33 -4.51 7.40
CA VAL A 107 -0.91 -4.89 7.24
C VAL A 107 -0.29 -5.28 8.59
N ARG A 108 -0.60 -4.54 9.65
CA ARG A 108 -0.10 -4.88 10.98
C ARG A 108 -0.67 -6.19 11.48
N ARG A 109 -1.99 -6.27 11.65
CA ARG A 109 -2.66 -7.42 12.25
C ARG A 109 -2.52 -8.71 11.45
N GLU A 110 -2.45 -8.61 10.13
CA GLU A 110 -2.44 -9.78 9.24
C GLU A 110 -1.02 -10.19 8.83
N CYS A 111 0.00 -9.37 9.11
CA CYS A 111 1.35 -9.63 8.63
C CYS A 111 2.44 -9.21 9.63
N VAL A 112 2.63 -7.91 9.85
CA VAL A 112 3.83 -7.39 10.56
C VAL A 112 3.87 -7.80 12.02
N ASP A 113 2.72 -7.87 12.71
CA ASP A 113 2.65 -8.26 14.12
C ASP A 113 2.99 -9.75 14.34
N HIS A 114 3.13 -10.54 13.26
CA HIS A 114 3.48 -11.96 13.29
C HIS A 114 4.90 -12.26 12.81
N VAL A 115 5.69 -11.23 12.49
CA VAL A 115 7.02 -11.39 11.88
C VAL A 115 8.05 -10.57 12.67
N VAL A 116 9.17 -11.19 13.01
CA VAL A 116 10.34 -10.46 13.53
C VAL A 116 11.03 -9.75 12.38
N VAL A 117 11.04 -8.42 12.38
CA VAL A 117 11.67 -7.61 11.35
C VAL A 117 13.17 -7.48 11.62
N LEU A 118 14.00 -7.98 10.71
CA LEU A 118 15.46 -8.01 10.83
C LEU A 118 16.15 -6.79 10.17
N GLY A 119 15.40 -5.85 9.60
CA GLY A 119 15.93 -4.65 8.95
C GLY A 119 15.07 -4.18 7.77
N GLU A 120 15.49 -3.09 7.12
CA GLU A 120 14.75 -2.46 5.99
C GLU A 120 14.46 -3.44 4.86
N ARG A 121 15.49 -4.18 4.44
CA ARG A 121 15.40 -5.13 3.31
C ARG A 121 14.41 -6.24 3.63
N HIS A 122 14.43 -6.74 4.86
CA HIS A 122 13.50 -7.76 5.32
C HIS A 122 12.07 -7.22 5.36
N LEU A 123 11.84 -6.05 6.00
CA LEU A 123 10.51 -5.43 6.04
C LEU A 123 9.98 -5.16 4.63
N ARG A 124 10.82 -4.65 3.72
CA ARG A 124 10.41 -4.42 2.33
C ARG A 124 9.96 -5.72 1.64
N HIS A 125 10.70 -6.82 1.83
CA HIS A 125 10.32 -8.13 1.28
C HIS A 125 8.97 -8.61 1.83
N VAL A 126 8.76 -8.50 3.14
CA VAL A 126 7.52 -8.86 3.81
C VAL A 126 6.35 -8.02 3.28
N LEU A 127 6.53 -6.70 3.17
CA LEU A 127 5.49 -5.79 2.65
C LEU A 127 5.15 -6.06 1.19
N LEU A 128 6.13 -6.39 0.34
CA LEU A 128 5.90 -6.74 -1.07
C LEU A 128 5.13 -8.07 -1.19
N SER A 129 5.47 -9.06 -0.37
CA SER A 129 4.74 -10.33 -0.31
C SER A 129 3.31 -10.15 0.17
N TYR A 130 3.11 -9.30 1.20
CA TYR A 130 1.77 -8.94 1.66
C TYR A 130 0.98 -8.15 0.59
N MET A 131 1.63 -7.22 -0.11
CA MET A 131 1.00 -6.46 -1.20
C MET A 131 0.46 -7.39 -2.29
N LYS A 132 1.22 -8.41 -2.67
CA LYS A 132 0.76 -9.43 -3.62
C LYS A 132 -0.45 -10.18 -3.09
N TYR A 133 -0.39 -10.70 -1.86
CA TYR A 133 -1.53 -11.36 -1.20
C TYR A 133 -2.76 -10.46 -1.14
N TYR A 134 -2.60 -9.21 -0.68
CA TYR A 134 -3.69 -8.24 -0.55
C TYR A 134 -4.37 -7.95 -1.88
N ASN A 135 -3.58 -7.77 -2.95
CA ASN A 135 -4.09 -7.39 -4.25
C ASN A 135 -4.72 -8.55 -5.03
N GLU A 136 -4.17 -9.77 -4.90
CA GLU A 136 -4.52 -10.89 -5.77
C GLU A 136 -5.36 -11.96 -5.07
N THR A 137 -5.27 -12.06 -3.74
CA THR A 137 -5.84 -13.21 -3.00
C THR A 137 -6.83 -12.79 -1.95
N ARG A 138 -6.51 -11.75 -1.17
CA ARG A 138 -7.34 -11.30 -0.05
C ARG A 138 -8.70 -10.82 -0.51
N THR A 139 -9.75 -11.41 0.05
CA THR A 139 -11.13 -11.03 -0.28
C THR A 139 -11.56 -9.78 0.51
N HIS A 140 -12.33 -8.92 -0.14
CA HIS A 140 -12.87 -7.70 0.45
C HIS A 140 -14.40 -7.67 0.37
N LEU A 141 -15.08 -7.51 1.50
CA LEU A 141 -16.54 -7.45 1.54
C LEU A 141 -17.09 -6.34 0.63
N SER A 142 -16.43 -5.19 0.59
CA SER A 142 -16.82 -4.06 -0.24
C SER A 142 -16.58 -4.24 -1.76
N LEU A 143 -15.93 -5.32 -2.14
CA LEU A 143 -15.72 -5.73 -3.53
C LEU A 143 -16.48 -7.03 -3.84
N ASN A 144 -17.59 -7.29 -3.16
CA ASN A 144 -18.38 -8.51 -3.29
C ASN A 144 -17.55 -9.79 -3.06
N LYS A 145 -16.68 -9.76 -2.04
CA LYS A 145 -15.73 -10.83 -1.70
C LYS A 145 -14.69 -11.11 -2.80
N ASP A 146 -14.49 -10.18 -3.74
CA ASP A 146 -13.39 -10.23 -4.72
C ASP A 146 -12.12 -9.58 -4.17
N ALA A 147 -10.98 -9.83 -4.84
CA ALA A 147 -9.73 -9.15 -4.59
C ALA A 147 -9.65 -7.81 -5.34
N PRO A 148 -8.76 -6.87 -4.94
CA PRO A 148 -8.51 -5.64 -5.69
C PRO A 148 -8.15 -5.90 -7.16
N MET A 149 -7.41 -6.96 -7.45
CA MET A 149 -7.21 -7.49 -8.81
C MET A 149 -8.25 -8.59 -9.04
N PRO A 150 -9.21 -8.41 -9.97
CA PRO A 150 -10.26 -9.37 -10.22
C PRO A 150 -9.69 -10.73 -10.62
N ARG A 151 -10.30 -11.79 -10.13
CA ARG A 151 -9.93 -13.17 -10.45
C ARG A 151 -11.07 -13.87 -11.18
N ALA A 152 -10.72 -14.70 -12.16
CA ALA A 152 -11.69 -15.61 -12.74
C ALA A 152 -12.13 -16.65 -11.67
N VAL A 153 -13.43 -16.90 -11.59
CA VAL A 153 -13.98 -17.95 -10.73
C VAL A 153 -13.80 -19.30 -11.42
N GLN A 154 -13.05 -20.19 -10.79
CA GLN A 154 -12.86 -21.55 -11.26
C GLN A 154 -13.94 -22.45 -10.64
N ALA A 155 -14.89 -22.89 -11.45
CA ALA A 155 -16.03 -23.69 -10.98
C ALA A 155 -15.71 -25.18 -10.80
N ALA A 156 -14.73 -25.72 -11.55
CA ALA A 156 -14.36 -27.13 -11.55
C ALA A 156 -12.86 -27.33 -11.26
N GLY A 157 -12.47 -28.55 -10.88
CA GLY A 157 -11.09 -28.92 -10.60
C GLY A 157 -10.82 -29.17 -9.11
N ARG A 158 -9.65 -29.81 -8.84
CA ARG A 158 -9.19 -30.10 -7.48
C ARG A 158 -8.75 -28.82 -6.77
N ILE A 159 -9.17 -28.62 -5.53
CA ILE A 159 -8.75 -27.48 -4.72
C ILE A 159 -7.31 -27.71 -4.21
N LEU A 160 -6.45 -26.76 -4.47
CA LEU A 160 -5.11 -26.68 -3.90
C LEU A 160 -5.03 -25.52 -2.91
N CYS A 161 -4.30 -25.77 -1.84
CA CYS A 161 -3.95 -24.79 -0.81
C CYS A 161 -2.47 -24.40 -0.97
N LEU A 162 -2.21 -23.16 -1.35
CA LEU A 162 -0.86 -22.63 -1.53
C LEU A 162 -0.53 -21.68 -0.36
N PRO A 163 0.51 -21.97 0.44
CA PRO A 163 0.90 -21.10 1.54
C PRO A 163 1.51 -19.79 1.03
N ILE A 164 1.19 -18.68 1.72
CA ILE A 164 1.70 -17.35 1.47
C ILE A 164 2.28 -16.79 2.77
N LEU A 165 3.35 -16.00 2.70
CA LEU A 165 4.01 -15.42 3.87
C LEU A 165 4.41 -16.46 4.92
N GLY A 166 5.08 -17.52 4.47
CA GLY A 166 5.52 -18.60 5.36
C GLY A 166 4.39 -19.43 5.98
N GLY A 167 3.21 -19.44 5.37
CA GLY A 167 2.02 -20.16 5.88
C GLY A 167 1.09 -19.29 6.73
N LEU A 168 1.41 -18.01 6.94
CA LEU A 168 0.54 -17.07 7.65
C LEU A 168 -0.81 -16.88 6.95
N HIS A 169 -0.79 -16.94 5.61
CA HIS A 169 -2.00 -16.94 4.76
C HIS A 169 -1.96 -18.07 3.75
N HIS A 170 -3.11 -18.38 3.18
CA HIS A 170 -3.26 -19.40 2.17
C HIS A 170 -4.08 -18.89 0.98
N GLN A 171 -3.65 -19.25 -0.21
CA GLN A 171 -4.43 -19.09 -1.43
C GLN A 171 -5.03 -20.42 -1.82
N TYR A 172 -6.33 -20.44 -2.05
CA TYR A 172 -7.03 -21.60 -2.56
C TYR A 172 -7.32 -21.39 -4.04
N GLY A 173 -6.86 -22.29 -4.88
CA GLY A 173 -7.11 -22.32 -6.32
C GLY A 173 -7.58 -23.72 -6.76
N ARG A 174 -8.21 -23.81 -7.92
CA ARG A 174 -8.56 -25.09 -8.54
C ARG A 174 -7.61 -25.37 -9.72
N ILE A 175 -7.25 -26.62 -9.93
CA ILE A 175 -6.49 -27.12 -11.07
C ILE A 175 -7.19 -28.34 -11.66
#